data_b939a9be724b1608e72c0c02f806d62a
#
_entry.id   b939a9be724b1608e72c0c02f806d62a
#
_cell.length_a   1.000
_cell.length_b   1.000
_cell.length_c   1.000
_cell.angle_alpha   90.00
_cell.angle_beta   90.00
_cell.angle_gamma   90.00
#
_symmetry.space_group_name_H-M   'P 1'
#
loop_
_entity.id
_entity.type
_entity.pdbx_description
1 polymer ?
#
loop_
_entity_poly.entity_id
_entity_poly.type
_entity_poly.pdbx_seq_one_letter_code
_entity_poly.pdbx_strand_id
1 'polypeptide(L)'
;DSIKSRTRRKRYLVEEMAPPGLEVIVGARNDSSWGPVVLLGLGGVAAEALGDVSLRLAPLGIDDALAMIDDLQSSALFDGFRGAPICDRAALAKIIVAVGNIVLSTPGIREIDLNPVRVYPQGVLALDALIIR
;
A
#
# COMPACT_ATOMS: atom_id res chain seq x y z
N ASP A 1 28.01 -19.27 -7.77
CA ASP A 1 26.80 -18.56 -7.41
C ASP A 1 26.47 -18.79 -5.92
N SER A 2 26.42 -17.71 -5.16
CA SER A 2 26.23 -17.78 -3.71
C SER A 2 24.86 -18.37 -3.31
N ILE A 3 23.84 -18.20 -4.14
CA ILE A 3 22.50 -18.75 -3.90
C ILE A 3 22.55 -20.28 -3.98
N LYS A 4 23.16 -20.83 -5.00
CA LYS A 4 23.29 -22.28 -5.18
C LYS A 4 24.06 -22.92 -4.04
N SER A 5 25.16 -22.30 -3.62
CA SER A 5 25.99 -22.83 -2.55
C SER A 5 25.29 -22.87 -1.19
N ARG A 6 24.38 -21.90 -0.94
CA ARG A 6 23.68 -21.79 0.34
C ARG A 6 22.47 -22.68 0.46
N THR A 7 21.68 -22.78 -0.61
CA THR A 7 20.35 -23.40 -0.51
C THR A 7 20.32 -24.86 -0.88
N ARG A 8 21.27 -25.34 -1.64
CA ARG A 8 21.29 -26.71 -2.21
C ARG A 8 19.99 -27.12 -2.89
N ARG A 9 19.20 -26.13 -3.33
CA ARG A 9 17.94 -26.36 -4.03
C ARG A 9 18.17 -26.48 -5.53
N LYS A 10 17.35 -27.29 -6.19
CA LYS A 10 17.37 -27.42 -7.66
C LYS A 10 16.53 -26.39 -8.38
N ARG A 11 15.67 -25.68 -7.65
CA ARG A 11 14.79 -24.64 -8.20
C ARG A 11 15.01 -23.32 -7.47
N TYR A 12 14.99 -22.24 -8.23
CA TYR A 12 15.17 -20.88 -7.73
C TYR A 12 14.09 -19.99 -8.28
N LEU A 13 13.55 -19.12 -7.43
CA LEU A 13 12.68 -18.04 -7.86
C LEU A 13 13.55 -16.86 -8.25
N VAL A 14 13.38 -16.37 -9.48
CA VAL A 14 14.08 -15.19 -9.98
C VAL A 14 13.04 -14.12 -10.21
N GLU A 15 13.16 -13.01 -9.49
CA GLU A 15 12.27 -11.88 -9.58
C GLU A 15 13.04 -10.60 -9.86
N GLU A 16 12.39 -9.67 -10.56
CA GLU A 16 12.95 -8.35 -10.75
C GLU A 16 12.99 -7.61 -9.42
N MET A 17 14.13 -6.98 -9.11
CA MET A 17 14.26 -6.15 -7.92
C MET A 17 13.66 -4.78 -8.18
N ALA A 18 12.61 -4.44 -7.41
CA ALA A 18 12.00 -3.12 -7.52
C ALA A 18 12.95 -2.03 -7.03
N PRO A 19 12.99 -0.87 -7.70
CA PRO A 19 13.77 0.28 -7.22
C PRO A 19 13.32 0.72 -5.82
N PRO A 20 14.20 1.36 -5.04
CA PRO A 20 13.80 1.97 -3.77
C PRO A 20 12.73 3.04 -3.99
N GLY A 21 11.81 3.18 -3.03
CA GLY A 21 10.76 4.17 -3.05
C GLY A 21 10.14 4.33 -1.67
N LEU A 22 9.28 5.31 -1.50
CA LEU A 22 8.53 5.47 -0.26
C LEU A 22 7.56 4.30 -0.11
N GLU A 23 7.61 3.61 1.02
CA GLU A 23 6.76 2.45 1.26
C GLU A 23 5.55 2.81 2.10
N VAL A 24 4.38 2.38 1.62
CA VAL A 24 3.11 2.53 2.33
C VAL A 24 2.38 1.19 2.35
N ILE A 25 1.37 1.10 3.21
CA ILE A 25 0.45 -0.02 3.28
C ILE A 25 -0.90 0.47 2.82
N VAL A 26 -1.54 -0.27 1.91
CA VAL A 26 -2.90 0.00 1.46
C VAL A 26 -3.72 -1.25 1.68
N GLY A 27 -4.78 -1.15 2.46
CA GLY A 27 -5.64 -2.27 2.77
C GLY A 27 -7.11 -1.90 2.69
N ALA A 28 -7.96 -2.92 2.55
CA ALA A 28 -9.40 -2.77 2.65
C ALA A 28 -9.97 -4.03 3.27
N ARG A 29 -10.99 -3.88 4.11
CA ARG A 29 -11.68 -5.02 4.72
C ARG A 29 -13.15 -4.72 4.93
N ASN A 30 -13.96 -5.76 4.95
CA ASN A 30 -15.34 -5.67 5.37
C ASN A 30 -15.42 -5.69 6.89
N ASP A 31 -15.74 -4.55 7.48
CA ASP A 31 -16.01 -4.44 8.91
C ASP A 31 -17.44 -4.84 9.19
N SER A 32 -17.66 -5.62 10.25
CA SER A 32 -18.99 -6.11 10.62
C SER A 32 -19.97 -4.99 10.98
N SER A 33 -19.47 -3.85 11.47
CA SER A 33 -20.27 -2.71 11.90
C SER A 33 -20.36 -1.61 10.84
N TRP A 34 -19.26 -1.37 10.08
CA TRP A 34 -19.12 -0.21 9.22
C TRP A 34 -19.16 -0.54 7.74
N GLY A 35 -19.11 -1.84 7.36
CA GLY A 35 -18.97 -2.25 5.98
C GLY A 35 -17.52 -2.13 5.48
N PRO A 36 -17.31 -1.94 4.17
CA PRO A 36 -15.95 -1.86 3.65
C PRO A 36 -15.21 -0.61 4.13
N VAL A 37 -14.04 -0.84 4.74
CA VAL A 37 -13.15 0.21 5.28
C VAL A 37 -11.82 0.12 4.55
N VAL A 38 -11.29 1.26 4.12
CA VAL A 38 -9.99 1.36 3.45
C VAL A 38 -8.99 2.01 4.40
N LEU A 39 -7.79 1.44 4.46
CA LEU A 39 -6.68 1.90 5.29
C LEU A 39 -5.52 2.32 4.41
N LEU A 40 -4.92 3.44 4.74
CA LEU A 40 -3.61 3.86 4.25
C LEU A 40 -2.70 4.06 5.45
N GLY A 41 -1.52 3.47 5.41
CA GLY A 41 -0.51 3.64 6.46
C GLY A 41 0.87 3.82 5.89
N LEU A 42 1.75 4.46 6.65
CA LEU A 42 3.16 4.49 6.31
C LEU A 42 3.75 3.10 6.56
N GLY A 43 4.54 2.60 5.63
CA GLY A 43 5.21 1.31 5.75
C GLY A 43 6.44 1.37 6.65
N GLY A 44 6.87 0.20 7.11
CA GLY A 44 8.03 0.06 7.96
C GLY A 44 7.70 -0.14 9.44
N VAL A 45 8.62 -0.77 10.17
CA VAL A 45 8.41 -1.17 11.58
C VAL A 45 8.20 0.04 12.49
N ALA A 46 8.97 1.11 12.28
CA ALA A 46 8.84 2.32 13.08
C ALA A 46 7.50 3.02 12.86
N ALA A 47 7.00 3.00 11.63
CA ALA A 47 5.72 3.60 11.28
C ALA A 47 4.54 2.84 11.90
N GLU A 48 4.60 1.50 11.91
CA GLU A 48 3.59 0.68 12.58
C GLU A 48 3.52 0.99 14.08
N ALA A 49 4.66 1.14 14.72
CA ALA A 49 4.74 1.47 16.15
C ALA A 49 4.15 2.86 16.45
N LEU A 50 4.25 3.81 15.51
CA LEU A 50 3.70 5.16 15.67
C LEU A 50 2.22 5.25 15.30
N GLY A 51 1.65 4.23 14.65
CA GLY A 51 0.24 4.22 14.25
C GLY A 51 -0.13 5.30 13.25
N ASP A 52 0.78 5.62 12.33
CA ASP A 52 0.54 6.65 11.31
C ASP A 52 -0.33 6.08 10.18
N VAL A 53 -1.64 6.15 10.39
CA VAL A 53 -2.64 5.59 9.49
C VAL A 53 -3.80 6.55 9.27
N SER A 54 -4.47 6.41 8.14
CA SER A 54 -5.77 7.05 7.88
C SER A 54 -6.77 6.02 7.38
N LEU A 55 -8.04 6.23 7.70
CA LEU A 55 -9.14 5.32 7.39
C LEU A 55 -10.28 6.06 6.71
N ARG A 56 -10.95 5.40 5.77
CA ARG A 56 -12.19 5.89 5.15
C ARG A 56 -13.11 4.73 4.85
N LEU A 57 -14.41 5.00 4.85
CA LEU A 57 -15.40 4.04 4.39
C LEU A 57 -15.45 4.03 2.87
N ALA A 58 -15.58 2.84 2.26
CA ALA A 58 -15.83 2.73 0.84
C ALA A 58 -17.34 2.87 0.54
N PRO A 59 -17.76 3.35 -0.63
CA PRO A 59 -16.91 3.80 -1.71
C PRO A 59 -16.28 5.17 -1.43
N LEU A 60 -15.10 5.41 -1.99
CA LEU A 60 -14.44 6.71 -1.90
C LEU A 60 -13.97 7.15 -3.27
N GLY A 61 -13.94 8.46 -3.48
CA GLY A 61 -13.44 9.07 -4.70
C GLY A 61 -11.94 9.38 -4.61
N ILE A 62 -11.39 9.85 -5.72
CA ILE A 62 -9.97 10.25 -5.77
C ILE A 62 -9.67 11.35 -4.76
N ASP A 63 -10.57 12.32 -4.59
CA ASP A 63 -10.37 13.40 -3.62
C ASP A 63 -10.30 12.90 -2.18
N ASP A 64 -11.12 11.90 -1.85
CA ASP A 64 -11.08 11.25 -0.54
C ASP A 64 -9.74 10.54 -0.33
N ALA A 65 -9.26 9.85 -1.35
CA ALA A 65 -7.97 9.15 -1.29
C ALA A 65 -6.81 10.13 -1.14
N LEU A 66 -6.83 11.24 -1.85
CA LEU A 66 -5.82 12.31 -1.70
C LEU A 66 -5.86 12.90 -0.29
N ALA A 67 -7.06 13.10 0.28
CA ALA A 67 -7.20 13.55 1.66
C ALA A 67 -6.63 12.55 2.67
N MET A 68 -6.77 11.24 2.41
CA MET A 68 -6.16 10.22 3.25
C MET A 68 -4.63 10.35 3.32
N ILE A 69 -4.00 10.67 2.19
CA ILE A 69 -2.55 10.89 2.12
C ILE A 69 -2.18 12.13 2.95
N ASP A 70 -2.92 13.21 2.79
CA ASP A 70 -2.66 14.46 3.51
C ASP A 70 -2.88 14.31 5.02
N ASP A 71 -3.76 13.41 5.45
CA ASP A 71 -4.06 13.16 6.86
C ASP A 71 -2.97 12.37 7.58
N LEU A 72 -2.05 11.73 6.86
CA LEU A 72 -0.92 11.05 7.50
C LEU A 72 -0.03 12.07 8.21
N GLN A 73 0.44 11.73 9.41
CA GLN A 73 1.39 12.57 10.13
C GLN A 73 2.68 12.77 9.34
N SER A 74 3.04 11.76 8.56
CA SER A 74 4.24 11.75 7.72
C SER A 74 4.00 12.24 6.30
N SER A 75 2.89 12.93 6.02
CA SER A 75 2.53 13.36 4.66
C SER A 75 3.61 14.18 3.95
N ALA A 76 4.45 14.90 4.70
CA ALA A 76 5.58 15.66 4.14
C ALA A 76 6.59 14.77 3.39
N LEU A 77 6.66 13.48 3.68
CA LEU A 77 7.54 12.55 2.97
C LEU A 77 7.17 12.43 1.49
N PHE A 78 5.92 12.69 1.14
CA PHE A 78 5.46 12.67 -0.25
C PHE A 78 5.91 13.88 -1.06
N ASP A 79 6.35 14.94 -0.40
CA ASP A 79 6.69 16.24 -1.01
C ASP A 79 8.18 16.45 -1.22
N GLY A 80 8.97 15.41 -1.22
CA GLY A 80 10.42 15.51 -1.42
C GLY A 80 11.18 15.90 -0.16
N PHE A 81 10.74 15.46 0.99
CA PHE A 81 11.38 15.77 2.27
C PHE A 81 12.85 15.31 2.30
N ARG A 82 13.74 16.19 2.74
CA ARG A 82 15.20 15.95 2.86
C ARG A 82 15.85 15.51 1.54
N GLY A 83 15.46 16.12 0.41
CA GLY A 83 16.05 15.82 -0.88
C GLY A 83 15.53 14.56 -1.55
N ALA A 84 14.59 13.85 -0.95
CA ALA A 84 13.92 12.73 -1.59
C ALA A 84 13.04 13.22 -2.75
N PRO A 85 12.77 12.37 -3.77
CA PRO A 85 11.87 12.76 -4.86
C PRO A 85 10.44 13.00 -4.37
N ILE A 86 9.72 13.88 -5.07
CA ILE A 86 8.27 14.04 -4.88
C ILE A 86 7.59 12.74 -5.33
N CYS A 87 6.65 12.24 -4.54
CA CYS A 87 5.95 11.00 -4.81
C CYS A 87 4.67 11.23 -5.61
N ASP A 88 4.29 10.22 -6.40
CA ASP A 88 3.09 10.25 -7.24
C ASP A 88 1.84 9.98 -6.41
N ARG A 89 1.28 11.02 -5.82
CA ARG A 89 0.04 10.94 -5.01
C ARG A 89 -1.15 10.48 -5.83
N ALA A 90 -1.23 10.92 -7.09
CA ALA A 90 -2.36 10.56 -7.95
C ALA A 90 -2.39 9.06 -8.25
N ALA A 91 -1.24 8.45 -8.52
CA ALA A 91 -1.16 7.01 -8.72
C ALA A 91 -1.51 6.23 -7.46
N LEU A 92 -1.04 6.68 -6.30
CA LEU A 92 -1.41 6.05 -5.02
C LEU A 92 -2.92 6.17 -4.75
N ALA A 93 -3.51 7.34 -5.00
CA ALA A 93 -4.94 7.54 -4.83
C ALA A 93 -5.77 6.57 -5.66
N LYS A 94 -5.35 6.27 -6.88
CA LYS A 94 -6.03 5.27 -7.74
C LYS A 94 -6.01 3.88 -7.12
N ILE A 95 -4.90 3.47 -6.52
CA ILE A 95 -4.80 2.18 -5.82
C ILE A 95 -5.74 2.15 -4.61
N ILE A 96 -5.77 3.21 -3.84
CA ILE A 96 -6.65 3.32 -2.66
C ILE A 96 -8.12 3.16 -3.06
N VAL A 97 -8.55 3.87 -4.09
CA VAL A 97 -9.92 3.76 -4.62
C VAL A 97 -10.19 2.35 -5.12
N ALA A 98 -9.25 1.76 -5.85
CA ALA A 98 -9.41 0.42 -6.43
C ALA A 98 -9.61 -0.66 -5.37
N VAL A 99 -8.83 -0.68 -4.30
CA VAL A 99 -8.98 -1.72 -3.26
C VAL A 99 -10.33 -1.60 -2.54
N GLY A 100 -10.79 -0.38 -2.30
CA GLY A 100 -12.12 -0.15 -1.73
C GLY A 100 -13.23 -0.68 -2.63
N ASN A 101 -13.14 -0.39 -3.92
CA ASN A 101 -14.13 -0.85 -4.91
C ASN A 101 -14.15 -2.37 -5.04
N ILE A 102 -12.98 -3.02 -4.99
CA ILE A 102 -12.90 -4.48 -5.09
C ILE A 102 -13.61 -5.14 -3.91
N VAL A 103 -13.33 -4.71 -2.68
CA VAL A 103 -13.98 -5.28 -1.49
C VAL A 103 -15.48 -5.00 -1.51
N LEU A 104 -15.89 -3.79 -1.94
CA LEU A 104 -17.29 -3.41 -2.01
C LEU A 104 -18.08 -4.23 -3.03
N SER A 105 -17.48 -4.50 -4.19
CA SER A 105 -18.19 -5.09 -5.35
C SER A 105 -17.95 -6.59 -5.54
N THR A 106 -17.08 -7.20 -4.73
CA THR A 106 -16.74 -8.62 -4.89
C THR A 106 -17.15 -9.41 -3.66
N PRO A 107 -18.38 -9.99 -3.66
CA PRO A 107 -18.80 -10.85 -2.56
C PRO A 107 -17.81 -12.00 -2.34
N GLY A 108 -17.54 -12.31 -1.10
CA GLY A 108 -16.58 -13.35 -0.73
C GLY A 108 -15.17 -12.87 -0.48
N ILE A 109 -14.79 -11.67 -0.88
CA ILE A 109 -13.52 -11.06 -0.46
C ILE A 109 -13.77 -10.30 0.83
N ARG A 110 -13.10 -10.70 1.90
CA ARG A 110 -13.21 -10.06 3.22
C ARG A 110 -12.14 -9.02 3.43
N GLU A 111 -10.96 -9.23 2.87
CA GLU A 111 -9.80 -8.38 3.13
C GLU A 111 -8.83 -8.40 1.95
N ILE A 112 -8.26 -7.24 1.66
CA ILE A 112 -7.13 -7.05 0.75
C ILE A 112 -6.07 -6.30 1.52
N ASP A 113 -4.83 -6.77 1.47
CA ASP A 113 -3.68 -6.11 2.09
C ASP A 113 -2.54 -6.03 1.08
N LEU A 114 -2.22 -4.81 0.67
CA LEU A 114 -1.06 -4.51 -0.17
C LEU A 114 0.04 -3.96 0.72
N ASN A 115 1.09 -4.76 0.95
CA ASN A 115 2.11 -4.43 1.93
C ASN A 115 3.46 -5.03 1.54
N PRO A 116 4.44 -4.22 1.09
CA PRO A 116 4.31 -2.78 0.89
C PRO A 116 3.86 -2.40 -0.51
N VAL A 117 3.42 -1.15 -0.65
CA VAL A 117 3.32 -0.44 -1.93
C VAL A 117 4.42 0.61 -1.97
N ARG A 118 5.26 0.58 -3.00
CA ARG A 118 6.27 1.62 -3.20
C ARG A 118 5.72 2.72 -4.09
N VAL A 119 5.92 3.96 -3.64
CA VAL A 119 5.47 5.14 -4.35
C VAL A 119 6.69 5.84 -4.94
N TYR A 120 6.66 6.07 -6.25
CA TYR A 120 7.73 6.68 -7.01
C TYR A 120 7.33 8.08 -7.47
N PRO A 121 8.27 8.86 -8.05
CA PRO A 121 7.89 10.12 -8.72
C PRO A 121 6.90 9.91 -9.85
N GLN A 122 6.93 8.75 -10.49
CA GLN A 122 5.96 8.34 -11.51
C GLN A 122 5.52 6.92 -11.25
N GLY A 123 4.29 6.78 -10.80
CA GLY A 123 3.67 5.49 -10.56
C GLY A 123 3.91 4.91 -9.17
N VAL A 124 3.30 3.77 -8.96
CA VAL A 124 3.37 2.98 -7.74
C VAL A 124 3.52 1.50 -8.10
N LEU A 125 4.06 0.71 -7.16
CA LEU A 125 4.21 -0.73 -7.36
C LEU A 125 3.87 -1.46 -6.05
N ALA A 126 2.86 -2.31 -6.08
CA ALA A 126 2.60 -3.23 -4.98
C ALA A 126 3.59 -4.38 -5.05
N LEU A 127 4.37 -4.58 -3.97
CA LEU A 127 5.37 -5.63 -3.91
C LEU A 127 4.80 -6.94 -3.40
N ASP A 128 3.76 -6.88 -2.61
CA ASP A 128 3.09 -8.06 -2.07
C ASP A 128 1.61 -7.76 -1.87
N ALA A 129 0.79 -8.79 -2.04
CA ALA A 129 -0.65 -8.69 -1.89
C ALA A 129 -1.20 -9.94 -1.20
N LEU A 130 -2.03 -9.74 -0.19
CA LEU A 130 -2.78 -10.79 0.49
C LEU A 130 -4.27 -10.54 0.29
N ILE A 131 -4.99 -11.56 -0.16
CA ILE A 131 -6.44 -11.52 -0.31
C ILE A 131 -7.04 -12.61 0.56
N ILE A 132 -7.96 -12.22 1.44
CA ILE A 132 -8.66 -13.15 2.34
C ILE A 132 -10.13 -13.23 1.92
N ARG A 133 -10.58 -14.44 1.73
CA ARG A 133 -11.97 -14.76 1.42
C ARG A 133 -12.77 -15.14 2.65
#